data_3cda2ebc0ebe525baf68c168fb23ff33
#
_entry.id   3cda2ebc0ebe525baf68c168fb23ff33
#
_cell.length_a   1.000
_cell.length_b   1.000
_cell.length_c   1.000
_cell.angle_alpha   90.00
_cell.angle_beta   90.00
_cell.angle_gamma   90.00
#
_symmetry.space_group_name_H-M   'P 1'
#
loop_
_entity.id
_entity.type
_entity.pdbx_description
1 polymer ?
#
loop_
_entity_poly.entity_id
_entity_poly.type
_entity_poly.pdbx_seq_one_letter_code
_entity_poly.pdbx_strand_id
1 'polypeptide(L)'
;MKGSENMANLTNHERPGIYSGYEMASVLQSGSGGKAVAIAALVSGADAGLAGEVVTLHKADGFSSESVMGQMVALALANGAYCVYAYGVKDAGAYAAAYEALLGCDNVGVLVSDASGESGLQLVRDAVVAASNDRRECVGVCGVRGAVSEQIALAQAVNSERMVLVGTTAAGEGLFAAAVGGAVAALGDVSVPLGGAELNGALPECGVFSDNEIDALVRSGVTAVESRRGVVEVVRAVTSRSKSGNGSDST
;
A
#
# COMPACT_ATOMS: atom_id res chain seq x y z
N MET A 1 -27.59 -14.44 34.55
CA MET A 1 -28.55 -13.37 34.21
C MET A 1 -28.07 -12.66 32.97
N LYS A 2 -28.83 -12.86 31.90
CA LYS A 2 -28.97 -12.09 30.66
C LYS A 2 -27.72 -11.45 30.08
N GLY A 3 -27.04 -12.18 29.18
CA GLY A 3 -26.30 -11.62 28.08
C GLY A 3 -27.29 -11.12 27.05
N SER A 4 -27.22 -9.84 26.70
CA SER A 4 -27.94 -9.30 25.56
C SER A 4 -27.08 -9.54 24.30
N GLU A 5 -27.55 -10.44 23.47
CA GLU A 5 -27.11 -10.60 22.10
C GLU A 5 -27.43 -9.30 21.34
N ASN A 6 -26.39 -8.58 20.98
CA ASN A 6 -26.51 -7.51 20.03
C ASN A 6 -26.32 -8.12 18.62
N MET A 7 -27.40 -8.69 18.09
CA MET A 7 -27.41 -9.06 16.67
C MET A 7 -27.37 -7.77 15.85
N ALA A 8 -26.24 -7.57 15.15
CA ALA A 8 -26.12 -6.53 14.15
C ALA A 8 -27.29 -6.64 13.16
N ASN A 9 -28.11 -5.61 13.09
CA ASN A 9 -29.17 -5.50 12.11
C ASN A 9 -28.55 -5.50 10.70
N LEU A 10 -28.67 -6.64 10.04
CA LEU A 10 -28.49 -6.73 8.59
C LEU A 10 -29.64 -5.94 7.93
N THR A 11 -29.40 -4.69 7.66
CA THR A 11 -30.32 -3.89 6.84
C THR A 11 -30.31 -4.48 5.44
N ASN A 12 -31.49 -4.98 4.99
CA ASN A 12 -31.72 -5.41 3.63
C ASN A 12 -31.42 -4.26 2.67
N HIS A 13 -30.32 -4.37 1.92
CA HIS A 13 -30.09 -3.53 0.76
C HIS A 13 -30.71 -4.20 -0.45
N GLU A 14 -31.45 -3.41 -1.25
CA GLU A 14 -32.13 -3.88 -2.48
C GLU A 14 -31.16 -4.20 -3.63
N ARG A 15 -29.85 -4.01 -3.44
CA ARG A 15 -28.83 -4.41 -4.42
C ARG A 15 -28.32 -5.81 -4.10
N PRO A 16 -28.23 -6.71 -5.09
CA PRO A 16 -27.61 -8.01 -4.89
C PRO A 16 -26.11 -7.80 -4.61
N GLY A 17 -25.69 -8.18 -3.42
CA GLY A 17 -24.31 -8.12 -2.97
C GLY A 17 -24.10 -9.11 -1.83
N ILE A 18 -22.92 -9.67 -1.72
CA ILE A 18 -22.54 -10.46 -0.53
C ILE A 18 -22.10 -9.46 0.54
N TYR A 19 -22.96 -9.24 1.52
CA TYR A 19 -22.65 -8.40 2.67
C TYR A 19 -22.07 -9.28 3.78
N SER A 20 -20.75 -9.39 3.85
CA SER A 20 -20.07 -9.95 5.00
C SER A 20 -19.70 -8.79 5.95
N GLY A 21 -20.41 -8.68 7.05
CA GLY A 21 -20.00 -7.79 8.14
C GLY A 21 -18.80 -8.40 8.84
N TYR A 22 -17.62 -7.82 8.65
CA TYR A 22 -16.48 -8.09 9.50
C TYR A 22 -16.48 -7.06 10.63
N GLU A 23 -16.78 -7.49 11.84
CA GLU A 23 -16.30 -6.76 13.01
C GLU A 23 -14.80 -7.01 13.12
N MET A 24 -14.00 -6.08 12.61
CA MET A 24 -12.60 -6.03 13.00
C MET A 24 -12.54 -5.53 14.45
N ALA A 25 -12.47 -6.47 15.39
CA ALA A 25 -11.92 -6.14 16.68
C ALA A 25 -10.51 -5.61 16.43
N SER A 26 -10.26 -4.35 16.80
CA SER A 26 -8.92 -3.77 16.84
C SER A 26 -8.14 -4.50 17.94
N VAL A 27 -7.68 -5.68 17.63
CA VAL A 27 -6.66 -6.33 18.42
C VAL A 27 -5.37 -5.61 18.07
N LEU A 28 -4.97 -4.68 18.91
CA LEU A 28 -3.57 -4.30 19.05
C LEU A 28 -2.82 -5.57 19.48
N GLN A 29 -2.53 -6.43 18.51
CA GLN A 29 -1.54 -7.48 18.70
C GLN A 29 -0.17 -6.81 18.73
N SER A 30 0.29 -6.47 19.92
CA SER A 30 1.71 -6.51 20.23
C SER A 30 2.15 -7.97 20.21
N GLY A 31 2.17 -8.55 19.02
CA GLY A 31 2.51 -9.95 18.77
C GLY A 31 3.58 -9.99 17.69
N SER A 32 4.72 -10.42 18.11
CA SER A 32 5.89 -10.94 17.38
C SER A 32 5.59 -11.56 15.99
N GLY A 33 5.31 -10.77 14.96
CA GLY A 33 5.04 -11.31 13.62
C GLY A 33 4.87 -10.26 12.51
N GLY A 34 4.69 -8.99 12.85
CA GLY A 34 4.58 -7.94 11.85
C GLY A 34 5.90 -7.76 11.06
N LYS A 35 5.78 -7.47 9.79
CA LYS A 35 6.91 -7.13 8.93
C LYS A 35 7.24 -5.65 9.02
N ALA A 36 8.49 -5.28 8.81
CA ALA A 36 8.89 -3.89 8.65
C ALA A 36 8.48 -3.37 7.28
N VAL A 37 8.16 -2.08 7.23
CA VAL A 37 7.92 -1.35 5.99
C VAL A 37 9.16 -0.57 5.63
N ALA A 38 9.67 -0.75 4.42
CA ALA A 38 10.71 0.08 3.83
C ALA A 38 10.06 1.18 2.98
N ILE A 39 10.45 2.43 3.15
CA ILE A 39 9.91 3.56 2.39
C ILE A 39 11.04 4.29 1.69
N ALA A 40 10.94 4.41 0.37
CA ALA A 40 11.81 5.26 -0.45
C ALA A 40 10.97 6.39 -1.05
N ALA A 41 11.28 7.63 -0.74
CA ALA A 41 10.59 8.78 -1.30
C ALA A 41 11.52 9.97 -1.51
N LEU A 42 11.17 10.83 -2.46
CA LEU A 42 11.90 12.07 -2.72
C LEU A 42 11.85 12.98 -1.49
N VAL A 43 12.99 13.51 -1.11
CA VAL A 43 13.12 14.47 0.00
C VAL A 43 13.66 15.81 -0.50
N SER A 44 13.12 16.87 0.06
CA SER A 44 13.52 18.24 -0.25
C SER A 44 13.35 19.14 0.96
N GLY A 45 13.76 20.39 0.87
CA GLY A 45 13.59 21.37 1.93
C GLY A 45 14.26 20.95 3.23
N ALA A 46 13.50 20.86 4.31
CA ALA A 46 14.01 20.53 5.65
C ALA A 46 14.63 19.12 5.73
N ASP A 47 14.13 18.19 4.95
CA ASP A 47 14.57 16.79 4.96
C ASP A 47 15.69 16.49 3.97
N ALA A 48 16.13 17.47 3.17
CA ALA A 48 17.18 17.27 2.16
C ALA A 48 18.50 16.72 2.74
N GLY A 49 18.80 17.05 3.99
CA GLY A 49 19.98 16.56 4.72
C GLY A 49 19.92 15.10 5.14
N LEU A 50 18.74 14.49 5.09
CA LEU A 50 18.49 13.07 5.44
C LEU A 50 18.53 12.15 4.20
N ALA A 51 18.85 12.69 3.03
CA ALA A 51 18.93 11.91 1.82
C ALA A 51 20.20 11.04 1.79
N GLY A 52 20.05 9.81 1.33
CA GLY A 52 21.17 8.90 1.10
C GLY A 52 21.47 7.95 2.27
N GLU A 53 20.69 8.01 3.35
CA GLU A 53 20.88 7.16 4.53
C GLU A 53 19.57 6.45 4.90
N VAL A 54 19.69 5.25 5.47
CA VAL A 54 18.55 4.53 6.05
C VAL A 54 18.31 5.01 7.46
N VAL A 55 17.12 5.51 7.71
CA VAL A 55 16.65 5.93 9.04
C VAL A 55 15.65 4.90 9.56
N THR A 56 15.89 4.36 10.75
CA THR A 56 14.97 3.40 11.40
C THR A 56 14.00 4.13 12.31
N LEU A 57 12.72 3.95 12.11
CA LEU A 57 11.66 4.69 12.79
C LEU A 57 10.62 3.76 13.42
N HIS A 58 10.34 4.00 14.70
CA HIS A 58 9.21 3.39 15.43
C HIS A 58 8.12 4.42 15.75
N LYS A 59 8.37 5.68 15.42
CA LYS A 59 7.46 6.82 15.59
C LYS A 59 7.62 7.76 14.39
N ALA A 60 6.63 8.59 14.16
CA ALA A 60 6.63 9.55 13.06
C ALA A 60 7.38 10.85 13.44
N ASP A 61 8.66 10.75 13.84
CA ASP A 61 9.44 11.86 14.36
C ASP A 61 10.80 12.09 13.65
N GLY A 62 11.13 11.26 12.66
CA GLY A 62 12.41 11.33 11.95
C GLY A 62 12.44 12.31 10.77
N PHE A 63 11.27 12.64 10.21
CA PHE A 63 11.11 13.55 9.07
C PHE A 63 10.08 14.63 9.38
N SER A 64 10.12 15.72 8.63
CA SER A 64 9.12 16.80 8.78
C SER A 64 7.71 16.24 8.52
N SER A 65 6.76 16.56 9.41
CA SER A 65 5.37 16.16 9.27
C SER A 65 4.67 16.77 8.02
N GLU A 66 5.26 17.81 7.46
CA GLU A 66 4.78 18.47 6.24
C GLU A 66 5.39 17.88 4.96
N SER A 67 6.44 17.08 5.08
CA SER A 67 7.08 16.45 3.94
C SER A 67 6.31 15.18 3.52
N VAL A 68 6.39 14.83 2.24
CA VAL A 68 5.79 13.58 1.73
C VAL A 68 6.36 12.37 2.47
N MET A 69 7.68 12.33 2.69
CA MET A 69 8.32 11.23 3.44
C MET A 69 7.77 11.12 4.87
N GLY A 70 7.69 12.22 5.61
CA GLY A 70 7.16 12.22 6.99
C GLY A 70 5.70 11.78 7.04
N GLN A 71 4.87 12.22 6.09
CA GLN A 71 3.48 11.79 5.98
C GLN A 71 3.38 10.30 5.63
N MET A 72 4.20 9.79 4.71
CA MET A 72 4.22 8.36 4.37
C MET A 72 4.63 7.50 5.57
N VAL A 73 5.65 7.91 6.33
CA VAL A 73 6.08 7.24 7.57
C VAL A 73 4.94 7.22 8.60
N ALA A 74 4.31 8.37 8.83
CA ALA A 74 3.20 8.49 9.77
C ALA A 74 2.02 7.57 9.39
N LEU A 75 1.67 7.51 8.09
CA LEU A 75 0.60 6.67 7.58
C LEU A 75 0.93 5.18 7.67
N ALA A 76 2.15 4.77 7.35
CA ALA A 76 2.57 3.37 7.50
C ALA A 76 2.48 2.90 8.96
N LEU A 77 2.95 3.71 9.91
CA LEU A 77 2.87 3.42 11.35
C LEU A 77 1.41 3.42 11.86
N ALA A 78 0.59 4.38 11.42
CA ALA A 78 -0.83 4.45 11.80
C ALA A 78 -1.65 3.25 11.32
N ASN A 79 -1.20 2.58 10.25
CA ASN A 79 -1.84 1.40 9.68
C ASN A 79 -1.17 0.08 10.09
N GLY A 80 -0.30 0.12 11.10
CA GLY A 80 0.14 -1.08 11.82
C GLY A 80 1.54 -1.57 11.48
N ALA A 81 2.35 -0.82 10.71
CA ALA A 81 3.77 -1.09 10.61
C ALA A 81 4.42 -0.95 12.01
N TYR A 82 5.10 -1.98 12.48
CA TYR A 82 5.79 -1.90 13.79
C TYR A 82 7.11 -1.13 13.72
N CYS A 83 7.70 -1.08 12.53
CA CYS A 83 8.95 -0.40 12.24
C CYS A 83 8.95 0.07 10.79
N VAL A 84 9.49 1.25 10.54
CA VAL A 84 9.69 1.80 9.21
C VAL A 84 11.17 2.07 9.00
N TYR A 85 11.73 1.53 7.91
CA TYR A 85 13.03 1.93 7.38
C TYR A 85 12.78 2.96 6.27
N ALA A 86 13.19 4.19 6.49
CA ALA A 86 12.99 5.27 5.53
C ALA A 86 14.31 5.65 4.87
N TYR A 87 14.30 5.85 3.56
CA TYR A 87 15.45 6.32 2.79
C TYR A 87 15.03 7.51 1.93
N GLY A 88 15.58 8.68 2.27
CA GLY A 88 15.35 9.88 1.49
C GLY A 88 16.10 9.85 0.16
N VAL A 89 15.37 9.99 -0.94
CA VAL A 89 15.91 9.99 -2.30
C VAL A 89 16.10 11.42 -2.79
N LYS A 90 17.26 11.76 -3.35
CA LYS A 90 17.56 13.11 -3.86
C LYS A 90 16.93 13.38 -5.23
N ASP A 91 16.97 12.38 -6.09
CA ASP A 91 16.52 12.45 -7.48
C ASP A 91 16.12 11.07 -7.99
N ALA A 92 15.49 11.03 -9.15
CA ALA A 92 15.01 9.79 -9.76
C ALA A 92 16.10 8.73 -10.02
N GLY A 93 17.35 9.14 -10.18
CA GLY A 93 18.46 8.21 -10.42
C GLY A 93 18.93 7.46 -9.17
N ALA A 94 18.55 7.95 -7.97
CA ALA A 94 18.98 7.38 -6.70
C ALA A 94 18.07 6.28 -6.13
N TYR A 95 16.92 6.00 -6.77
CA TYR A 95 15.97 4.98 -6.26
C TYR A 95 16.57 3.57 -6.23
N ALA A 96 17.37 3.19 -7.22
CA ALA A 96 17.97 1.86 -7.25
C ALA A 96 18.85 1.60 -6.01
N ALA A 97 19.71 2.56 -5.65
CA ALA A 97 20.54 2.47 -4.45
C ALA A 97 19.69 2.49 -3.16
N ALA A 98 18.61 3.27 -3.14
CA ALA A 98 17.67 3.30 -2.02
C ALA A 98 17.02 1.93 -1.80
N TYR A 99 16.55 1.28 -2.85
CA TYR A 99 15.92 -0.05 -2.74
C TYR A 99 16.91 -1.11 -2.29
N GLU A 100 18.14 -1.10 -2.81
CA GLU A 100 19.21 -2.02 -2.39
C GLU A 100 19.50 -1.86 -0.88
N ALA A 101 19.67 -0.63 -0.40
CA ALA A 101 19.92 -0.34 1.01
C ALA A 101 18.75 -0.77 1.90
N LEU A 102 17.51 -0.44 1.50
CA LEU A 102 16.30 -0.74 2.26
C LEU A 102 16.01 -2.24 2.33
N LEU A 103 16.13 -2.94 1.20
CA LEU A 103 15.91 -4.40 1.14
C LEU A 103 17.05 -5.19 1.79
N GLY A 104 18.17 -4.55 2.13
CA GLY A 104 19.22 -5.08 2.99
C GLY A 104 18.89 -5.07 4.48
N CYS A 105 17.86 -4.31 4.90
CA CYS A 105 17.45 -4.23 6.30
C CYS A 105 16.71 -5.49 6.77
N ASP A 106 16.69 -5.68 8.11
CA ASP A 106 16.10 -6.86 8.72
C ASP A 106 14.57 -6.86 8.65
N ASN A 107 14.00 -8.03 8.35
CA ASN A 107 12.56 -8.30 8.41
C ASN A 107 11.67 -7.39 7.55
N VAL A 108 12.22 -6.80 6.47
CA VAL A 108 11.43 -6.02 5.51
C VAL A 108 10.47 -6.95 4.78
N GLY A 109 9.18 -6.69 4.87
CA GLY A 109 8.14 -7.43 4.15
C GLY A 109 7.42 -6.60 3.10
N VAL A 110 7.51 -5.28 3.20
CA VAL A 110 6.86 -4.35 2.28
C VAL A 110 7.82 -3.24 1.89
N LEU A 111 7.97 -2.99 0.59
CA LEU A 111 8.68 -1.84 0.03
C LEU A 111 7.65 -0.87 -0.54
N VAL A 112 7.57 0.32 0.02
CA VAL A 112 6.73 1.42 -0.47
C VAL A 112 7.60 2.45 -1.18
N SER A 113 7.14 2.93 -2.33
CA SER A 113 7.85 3.99 -3.05
C SER A 113 6.88 5.02 -3.63
N ASP A 114 7.30 6.27 -3.68
CA ASP A 114 6.65 7.35 -4.41
C ASP A 114 7.11 7.42 -5.88
N ALA A 115 7.95 6.47 -6.32
CA ALA A 115 8.33 6.36 -7.72
C ALA A 115 7.09 6.19 -8.59
N SER A 116 7.00 6.99 -9.65
CA SER A 116 5.85 7.06 -10.54
C SER A 116 6.22 6.74 -11.99
N GLY A 117 5.19 6.51 -12.80
CA GLY A 117 5.37 6.15 -14.20
C GLY A 117 5.87 4.71 -14.39
N GLU A 118 5.82 4.23 -15.60
CA GLU A 118 6.13 2.84 -15.94
C GLU A 118 7.55 2.42 -15.50
N SER A 119 8.55 3.23 -15.83
CA SER A 119 9.95 2.94 -15.49
C SER A 119 10.21 2.90 -13.99
N GLY A 120 9.58 3.82 -13.23
CA GLY A 120 9.69 3.83 -11.76
C GLY A 120 9.07 2.59 -11.12
N LEU A 121 7.87 2.21 -11.57
CA LEU A 121 7.17 1.03 -11.10
C LEU A 121 7.91 -0.28 -11.46
N GLN A 122 8.50 -0.35 -12.66
CA GLN A 122 9.32 -1.48 -13.08
C GLN A 122 10.59 -1.61 -12.22
N LEU A 123 11.20 -0.48 -11.83
CA LEU A 123 12.38 -0.48 -10.96
C LEU A 123 12.04 -1.06 -9.56
N VAL A 124 10.89 -0.69 -8.98
CA VAL A 124 10.40 -1.29 -7.72
C VAL A 124 10.14 -2.78 -7.89
N ARG A 125 9.45 -3.17 -8.96
CA ARG A 125 9.19 -4.58 -9.28
C ARG A 125 10.48 -5.39 -9.33
N ASP A 126 11.47 -4.90 -10.07
CA ASP A 126 12.73 -5.61 -10.27
C ASP A 126 13.50 -5.76 -8.96
N ALA A 127 13.45 -4.73 -8.09
CA ALA A 127 14.07 -4.78 -6.76
C ALA A 127 13.41 -5.83 -5.86
N VAL A 128 12.06 -5.87 -5.77
CA VAL A 128 11.37 -6.86 -4.93
C VAL A 128 11.49 -8.29 -5.48
N VAL A 129 11.55 -8.45 -6.79
CA VAL A 129 11.80 -9.77 -7.42
C VAL A 129 13.22 -10.24 -7.11
N ALA A 130 14.22 -9.38 -7.22
CA ALA A 130 15.59 -9.69 -6.88
C ALA A 130 15.74 -10.10 -5.41
N ALA A 131 15.15 -9.33 -4.48
CA ALA A 131 15.14 -9.66 -3.06
C ALA A 131 14.48 -11.02 -2.78
N SER A 132 13.40 -11.33 -3.47
CA SER A 132 12.72 -12.63 -3.34
C SER A 132 13.59 -13.81 -3.84
N ASN A 133 14.34 -13.62 -4.93
CA ASN A 133 15.29 -14.62 -5.41
C ASN A 133 16.38 -14.91 -4.36
N ASP A 134 16.73 -13.92 -3.54
CA ASP A 134 17.64 -14.03 -2.40
C ASP A 134 16.94 -14.52 -1.11
N ARG A 135 15.73 -15.06 -1.21
CA ARG A 135 14.91 -15.55 -0.09
C ARG A 135 14.51 -14.45 0.92
N ARG A 136 14.49 -13.21 0.50
CA ARG A 136 13.97 -12.06 1.26
C ARG A 136 12.61 -11.68 0.67
N GLU A 137 11.60 -12.43 1.08
CA GLU A 137 10.24 -12.27 0.55
C GLU A 137 9.65 -10.90 0.93
N CYS A 138 9.38 -10.08 -0.07
CA CYS A 138 8.73 -8.78 0.11
C CYS A 138 7.77 -8.46 -1.04
N VAL A 139 6.90 -7.49 -0.78
CA VAL A 139 5.91 -6.97 -1.74
C VAL A 139 6.17 -5.48 -1.95
N GLY A 140 6.17 -5.03 -3.20
CA GLY A 140 6.23 -3.62 -3.54
C GLY A 140 4.83 -3.00 -3.54
N VAL A 141 4.68 -1.83 -2.94
CA VAL A 141 3.43 -1.07 -2.91
C VAL A 141 3.69 0.33 -3.45
N CYS A 142 3.04 0.69 -4.54
CA CYS A 142 3.18 2.00 -5.18
C CYS A 142 1.80 2.59 -5.47
N GLY A 143 1.72 3.92 -5.40
CA GLY A 143 0.53 4.65 -5.83
C GLY A 143 0.53 4.89 -7.34
N VAL A 144 -0.63 4.79 -7.96
CA VAL A 144 -0.84 5.16 -9.37
C VAL A 144 -2.00 6.14 -9.47
N ARG A 145 -1.82 7.19 -10.27
CA ARG A 145 -2.78 8.26 -10.45
C ARG A 145 -3.05 8.52 -11.93
N GLY A 146 -4.24 9.01 -12.21
CA GLY A 146 -4.64 9.40 -13.56
C GLY A 146 -5.98 8.81 -13.95
N ALA A 147 -6.28 8.81 -15.24
CA ALA A 147 -7.47 8.16 -15.77
C ALA A 147 -7.42 6.64 -15.53
N VAL A 148 -8.57 6.00 -15.40
CA VAL A 148 -8.67 4.54 -15.18
C VAL A 148 -7.90 3.75 -16.23
N SER A 149 -7.97 4.15 -17.50
CA SER A 149 -7.23 3.52 -18.60
C SER A 149 -5.72 3.60 -18.44
N GLU A 150 -5.20 4.72 -17.92
CA GLU A 150 -3.78 4.91 -17.65
C GLU A 150 -3.29 4.03 -16.51
N GLN A 151 -4.06 3.96 -15.42
CA GLN A 151 -3.76 3.10 -14.27
C GLN A 151 -3.75 1.62 -14.69
N ILE A 152 -4.71 1.20 -15.51
CA ILE A 152 -4.78 -0.16 -16.05
C ILE A 152 -3.56 -0.46 -16.94
N ALA A 153 -3.17 0.48 -17.80
CA ALA A 153 -2.00 0.31 -18.65
C ALA A 153 -0.71 0.14 -17.83
N LEU A 154 -0.54 0.92 -16.76
CA LEU A 154 0.58 0.77 -15.83
C LEU A 154 0.58 -0.59 -15.13
N ALA A 155 -0.58 -1.06 -14.65
CA ALA A 155 -0.69 -2.36 -14.02
C ALA A 155 -0.34 -3.51 -14.98
N GLN A 156 -0.79 -3.41 -16.22
CA GLN A 156 -0.46 -4.40 -17.26
C GLN A 156 1.02 -4.38 -17.65
N ALA A 157 1.65 -3.21 -17.66
CA ALA A 157 3.09 -3.07 -17.93
C ALA A 157 3.95 -3.65 -16.79
N VAL A 158 3.52 -3.50 -15.55
CA VAL A 158 4.20 -4.07 -14.36
C VAL A 158 3.96 -5.59 -14.26
N ASN A 159 2.73 -6.03 -14.36
CA ASN A 159 2.26 -7.43 -14.37
C ASN A 159 3.02 -8.37 -13.41
N SER A 160 2.99 -8.09 -12.13
CA SER A 160 3.76 -8.84 -11.13
C SER A 160 2.87 -9.26 -9.94
N GLU A 161 3.05 -10.48 -9.48
CA GLU A 161 2.41 -11.00 -8.25
C GLU A 161 2.97 -10.37 -6.96
N ARG A 162 4.11 -9.66 -7.06
CA ARG A 162 4.79 -9.01 -5.94
C ARG A 162 4.59 -7.50 -5.92
N MET A 163 3.71 -6.97 -6.76
CA MET A 163 3.41 -5.54 -6.83
C MET A 163 1.95 -5.27 -6.56
N VAL A 164 1.68 -4.40 -5.62
CA VAL A 164 0.37 -3.82 -5.34
C VAL A 164 0.37 -2.38 -5.82
N LEU A 165 -0.50 -2.06 -6.76
CA LEU A 165 -0.67 -0.71 -7.28
C LEU A 165 -1.95 -0.12 -6.70
N VAL A 166 -1.83 0.94 -5.93
CA VAL A 166 -2.96 1.61 -5.27
C VAL A 166 -3.45 2.75 -6.16
N GLY A 167 -4.65 2.59 -6.71
CA GLY A 167 -5.23 3.53 -7.67
C GLY A 167 -5.97 4.68 -6.99
N THR A 168 -5.71 5.91 -7.48
CA THR A 168 -6.45 7.12 -7.10
C THR A 168 -6.55 8.08 -8.28
N THR A 169 -7.57 8.94 -8.29
CA THR A 169 -7.64 10.07 -9.24
C THR A 169 -7.10 11.36 -8.63
N ALA A 170 -6.96 11.42 -7.31
CA ALA A 170 -6.46 12.59 -6.59
C ALA A 170 -4.93 12.55 -6.39
N ALA A 171 -4.35 13.70 -6.04
CA ALA A 171 -2.94 13.79 -5.68
C ALA A 171 -2.66 13.12 -4.33
N GLY A 172 -1.43 12.66 -4.15
CA GLY A 172 -1.01 11.97 -2.92
C GLY A 172 -1.05 10.45 -3.04
N GLU A 173 -0.92 9.92 -4.24
CA GLU A 173 -0.86 8.49 -4.54
C GLU A 173 0.13 7.73 -3.66
N GLY A 174 1.29 8.33 -3.38
CA GLY A 174 2.29 7.75 -2.47
C GLY A 174 1.80 7.62 -1.01
N LEU A 175 0.92 8.51 -0.57
CA LEU A 175 0.34 8.47 0.77
C LEU A 175 -0.63 7.28 0.93
N PHE A 176 -1.46 7.03 -0.07
CA PHE A 176 -2.33 5.85 -0.09
C PHE A 176 -1.51 4.56 -0.15
N ALA A 177 -0.42 4.55 -0.95
CA ALA A 177 0.50 3.42 -0.99
C ALA A 177 1.14 3.14 0.38
N ALA A 178 1.54 4.18 1.12
CA ALA A 178 2.12 4.04 2.45
C ALA A 178 1.10 3.50 3.48
N ALA A 179 -0.14 3.98 3.44
CA ALA A 179 -1.20 3.49 4.31
C ALA A 179 -1.52 2.01 4.03
N VAL A 180 -1.69 1.65 2.75
CA VAL A 180 -1.91 0.25 2.34
C VAL A 180 -0.69 -0.61 2.68
N GLY A 181 0.53 -0.11 2.46
CA GLY A 181 1.76 -0.81 2.82
C GLY A 181 1.87 -1.11 4.31
N GLY A 182 1.48 -0.17 5.18
CA GLY A 182 1.38 -0.37 6.62
C GLY A 182 0.36 -1.46 6.99
N ALA A 183 -0.82 -1.41 6.38
CA ALA A 183 -1.87 -2.40 6.58
C ALA A 183 -1.44 -3.81 6.12
N VAL A 184 -0.76 -3.93 4.97
CA VAL A 184 -0.19 -5.20 4.50
C VAL A 184 0.87 -5.73 5.47
N ALA A 185 1.76 -4.87 5.98
CA ALA A 185 2.81 -5.27 6.92
C ALA A 185 2.25 -5.73 8.27
N ALA A 186 1.09 -5.20 8.67
CA ALA A 186 0.40 -5.59 9.90
C ALA A 186 -0.27 -6.96 9.81
N LEU A 187 -0.59 -7.42 8.58
CA LEU A 187 -1.12 -8.76 8.37
C LEU A 187 -0.03 -9.78 8.67
N GLY A 188 -0.21 -10.58 9.69
CA GLY A 188 0.73 -11.66 10.01
C GLY A 188 0.71 -12.80 8.99
N ASP A 189 -0.30 -12.83 8.12
CA ASP A 189 -0.54 -13.86 7.12
C ASP A 189 -1.04 -13.22 5.81
N VAL A 190 -0.37 -13.54 4.71
CA VAL A 190 -0.72 -13.06 3.37
C VAL A 190 -2.05 -13.60 2.83
N SER A 191 -2.61 -14.61 3.46
CA SER A 191 -3.92 -15.17 3.09
C SER A 191 -5.10 -14.34 3.59
N VAL A 192 -4.86 -13.38 4.49
CA VAL A 192 -5.91 -12.51 5.03
C VAL A 192 -6.23 -11.40 4.01
N PRO A 193 -7.48 -11.34 3.51
CA PRO A 193 -7.85 -10.33 2.53
C PRO A 193 -7.92 -8.93 3.18
N LEU A 194 -7.40 -7.92 2.51
CA LEU A 194 -7.43 -6.52 2.92
C LEU A 194 -8.72 -5.79 2.47
N GLY A 195 -9.63 -6.46 1.80
CA GLY A 195 -10.88 -5.85 1.34
C GLY A 195 -11.76 -5.40 2.50
N GLY A 196 -12.21 -4.15 2.46
CA GLY A 196 -12.96 -3.50 3.54
C GLY A 196 -12.11 -2.98 4.70
N ALA A 197 -10.78 -3.05 4.61
CA ALA A 197 -9.90 -2.50 5.64
C ALA A 197 -9.94 -0.97 5.62
N GLU A 198 -10.23 -0.36 6.75
CA GLU A 198 -10.16 1.08 6.95
C GLU A 198 -8.70 1.53 7.05
N LEU A 199 -8.37 2.60 6.35
CA LEU A 199 -7.04 3.22 6.40
C LEU A 199 -7.06 4.39 7.39
N ASN A 200 -6.15 4.34 8.35
CA ASN A 200 -6.02 5.31 9.42
C ASN A 200 -5.03 6.42 9.08
N GLY A 201 -5.23 7.60 9.67
CA GLY A 201 -4.32 8.73 9.58
C GLY A 201 -4.85 9.85 8.68
N ALA A 202 -4.03 10.88 8.47
CA ALA A 202 -4.39 12.05 7.68
C ALA A 202 -4.17 11.76 6.18
N LEU A 203 -5.10 11.02 5.58
CA LEU A 203 -5.11 10.78 4.15
C LEU A 203 -5.77 11.95 3.41
N PRO A 204 -5.28 12.30 2.20
CA PRO A 204 -5.98 13.25 1.34
C PRO A 204 -7.34 12.69 0.88
N GLU A 205 -8.18 13.54 0.32
CA GLU A 205 -9.39 13.06 -0.34
C GLU A 205 -8.99 12.10 -1.46
N CYS A 206 -9.51 10.87 -1.42
CA CYS A 206 -9.36 9.95 -2.54
C CYS A 206 -10.34 10.34 -3.64
N GLY A 207 -9.94 10.14 -4.88
CA GLY A 207 -10.82 10.39 -6.02
C GLY A 207 -12.04 9.47 -5.97
N VAL A 208 -13.07 9.86 -6.72
CA VAL A 208 -14.29 9.07 -6.83
C VAL A 208 -14.23 8.22 -8.09
N PHE A 209 -14.40 6.93 -7.92
CA PHE A 209 -14.60 5.98 -9.00
C PHE A 209 -16.05 5.50 -9.02
N SER A 210 -16.60 5.28 -10.18
CA SER A 210 -17.86 4.55 -10.33
C SER A 210 -17.68 3.06 -10.08
N ASP A 211 -18.75 2.33 -9.77
CA ASP A 211 -18.71 0.87 -9.54
C ASP A 211 -18.08 0.12 -10.74
N ASN A 212 -18.38 0.55 -11.98
CA ASN A 212 -17.80 -0.04 -13.18
C ASN A 212 -16.29 0.22 -13.31
N GLU A 213 -15.83 1.40 -12.90
CA GLU A 213 -14.40 1.74 -12.89
C GLU A 213 -13.64 0.94 -11.83
N ILE A 214 -14.21 0.79 -10.63
CA ILE A 214 -13.65 -0.05 -9.57
C ILE A 214 -13.52 -1.49 -10.06
N ASP A 215 -14.55 -2.05 -10.68
CA ASP A 215 -14.52 -3.39 -11.25
C ASP A 215 -13.42 -3.53 -12.32
N ALA A 216 -13.29 -2.54 -13.21
CA ALA A 216 -12.26 -2.53 -14.24
C ALA A 216 -10.84 -2.47 -13.66
N LEU A 217 -10.62 -1.61 -12.65
CA LEU A 217 -9.35 -1.47 -11.95
C LEU A 217 -8.95 -2.79 -11.27
N VAL A 218 -9.85 -3.35 -10.46
CA VAL A 218 -9.58 -4.59 -9.70
C VAL A 218 -9.29 -5.77 -10.64
N ARG A 219 -10.09 -5.96 -11.70
CA ARG A 219 -9.84 -7.02 -12.70
C ARG A 219 -8.53 -6.84 -13.45
N SER A 220 -8.03 -5.61 -13.54
CA SER A 220 -6.78 -5.29 -14.21
C SER A 220 -5.56 -5.24 -13.28
N GLY A 221 -5.73 -5.60 -12.00
CA GLY A 221 -4.63 -5.66 -11.04
C GLY A 221 -4.31 -4.34 -10.36
N VAL A 222 -5.28 -3.45 -10.24
CA VAL A 222 -5.15 -2.20 -9.45
C VAL A 222 -6.02 -2.30 -8.20
N THR A 223 -5.41 -2.10 -7.05
CA THR A 223 -6.08 -1.99 -5.75
C THR A 223 -6.83 -0.67 -5.68
N ALA A 224 -8.14 -0.71 -5.61
CA ALA A 224 -8.97 0.48 -5.50
C ALA A 224 -9.17 0.87 -4.03
N VAL A 225 -9.10 2.18 -3.76
CA VAL A 225 -9.46 2.79 -2.47
C VAL A 225 -10.63 3.75 -2.69
N GLU A 226 -11.52 3.82 -1.72
CA GLU A 226 -12.65 4.76 -1.78
C GLU A 226 -12.88 5.44 -0.43
N SER A 227 -13.47 6.63 -0.45
CA SER A 227 -13.90 7.32 0.77
C SER A 227 -15.38 7.06 1.01
N ARG A 228 -15.69 6.44 2.13
CA ARG A 228 -17.06 6.25 2.61
C ARG A 228 -17.25 6.95 3.94
N ARG A 229 -18.18 7.89 4.00
CA ARG A 229 -18.51 8.63 5.24
C ARG A 229 -17.32 9.30 5.91
N GLY A 230 -16.33 9.75 5.11
CA GLY A 230 -15.12 10.39 5.62
C GLY A 230 -14.01 9.42 6.07
N VAL A 231 -14.20 8.12 5.89
CA VAL A 231 -13.19 7.10 6.11
C VAL A 231 -12.71 6.57 4.76
N VAL A 232 -11.41 6.42 4.59
CA VAL A 232 -10.82 5.79 3.41
C VAL A 232 -10.71 4.30 3.66
N GLU A 233 -11.24 3.50 2.76
CA GLU A 233 -11.19 2.03 2.85
C GLU A 233 -10.64 1.40 1.57
N VAL A 234 -10.01 0.23 1.73
CA VAL A 234 -9.56 -0.59 0.60
C VAL A 234 -10.76 -1.38 0.10
N VAL A 235 -11.20 -1.14 -1.13
CA VAL A 235 -12.32 -1.89 -1.71
C VAL A 235 -11.95 -3.35 -1.90
N ARG A 236 -10.82 -3.59 -2.55
CA ARG A 236 -10.23 -4.92 -2.73
C ARG A 236 -8.75 -4.80 -3.04
N ALA A 237 -7.92 -5.46 -2.25
CA ALA A 237 -6.49 -5.54 -2.51
C ALA A 237 -6.22 -6.66 -3.52
N VAL A 238 -5.47 -6.30 -4.56
CA VAL A 238 -5.02 -7.20 -5.63
C VAL A 238 -3.58 -6.88 -5.99
N THR A 239 -2.86 -7.89 -6.50
CA THR A 239 -1.54 -7.65 -7.11
C THR A 239 -1.71 -7.25 -8.57
N SER A 240 -0.67 -6.65 -9.17
CA SER A 240 -0.72 -6.21 -10.56
C SER A 240 -0.64 -7.35 -11.59
N ARG A 241 -0.63 -8.60 -11.14
CA ARG A 241 -0.64 -9.77 -12.02
C ARG A 241 -2.05 -10.01 -12.58
N SER A 242 -2.31 -9.52 -13.76
CA SER A 242 -3.57 -9.73 -14.49
C SER A 242 -3.50 -10.86 -15.51
N LYS A 243 -2.29 -11.30 -15.90
CA LYS A 243 -2.10 -12.39 -16.88
C LYS A 243 -1.11 -13.43 -16.37
N SER A 244 -1.42 -14.70 -16.55
CA SER A 244 -0.49 -15.80 -16.30
C SER A 244 0.63 -15.81 -17.33
N GLY A 245 1.75 -16.52 -17.05
CA GLY A 245 2.85 -16.69 -18.00
C GLY A 245 2.44 -17.29 -19.35
N ASN A 246 1.25 -17.88 -19.45
CA ASN A 246 0.68 -18.43 -20.68
C ASN A 246 -0.27 -17.45 -21.40
N GLY A 247 -0.34 -16.19 -20.95
CA GLY A 247 -1.19 -15.15 -21.56
C GLY A 247 -2.69 -15.26 -21.27
N SER A 248 -3.12 -16.21 -20.46
CA SER A 248 -4.51 -16.30 -19.97
C SER A 248 -4.70 -15.40 -18.74
N ASP A 249 -5.93 -14.87 -18.59
CA ASP A 249 -6.26 -14.05 -17.44
C ASP A 249 -6.11 -14.87 -16.15
N SER A 250 -5.39 -14.31 -15.18
CA SER A 250 -5.31 -14.88 -13.83
C SER A 250 -6.43 -14.23 -12.99
N THR A 251 -7.56 -14.88 -12.95
CA THR A 251 -8.66 -14.52 -12.03
C THR A 251 -8.55 -15.29 -10.74
#